data_52586c0695a691087e1fe88eb26036cf
#
_entry.id   52586c0695a691087e1fe88eb26036cf
#
_cell.length_a   1.000
_cell.length_b   1.000
_cell.length_c   1.000
_cell.angle_alpha   90.00
_cell.angle_beta   90.00
_cell.angle_gamma   90.00
#
_symmetry.space_group_name_H-M   'P 1'
#
loop_
_entity.id
_entity.type
_entity.pdbx_description
1 polymer ?
#
loop_
_entity_poly.entity_id
_entity_poly.type
_entity_poly.pdbx_seq_one_letter_code
_entity_poly.pdbx_strand_id
1 'polypeptide(L)'
;MRFLTIAAGLLSTSCSIVACAAQSSNSNAQTILSKDFKPPQVFKNTNLVRNTNLEKGYVRETINVVVENTDKKPQSEYYVPFPADVFSHIGGFEVRNKKSPEKGSFAVIAVGIDGDSSSQFYKIQFPEPLSPSSQTTLSISYYVLNSFSPLPKSIGQSDSQFLTYTLNAYAPSAYEVATQKTKVKFPSANIPDYTTTKLKTGNDPEKQGSALTYGPYTKVAPGATYPLTFRFESTKPVLASSLLERDIEVSHWGGNLAVEERYWLRNDGANLSKNFDRVEWARQSYGLSASSALQELKYPLKPGSVDPYFTDDVGNVSTSRYRPGNPGREAHLELKPRYPVFGGWKYSFRVGWNNGLASFLRKVGADSYVLKVPFIEGPKVAEGIQYDQVVVRVILPEGATDIKYEILDGDAPNGLPGSSHIQSSISKHRTYMDTIGRSSLTLKVDNLSDEARDSQLLVTYTYPFAAGLRKPLIIAAGLFSIFVGVWFIGSLDVSIKKR
;
A
#
# COMPACT_ATOMS: atom_id res chain seq x y z
N MET A 1 -43.97 -56.69 7.93
CA MET A 1 -42.51 -56.83 8.07
C MET A 1 -41.88 -57.09 6.71
N ARG A 2 -41.74 -56.08 5.87
CA ARG A 2 -40.95 -56.17 4.59
C ARG A 2 -41.09 -54.87 3.79
N PHE A 3 -40.89 -53.67 4.43
CA PHE A 3 -40.78 -52.39 3.70
C PHE A 3 -39.85 -51.37 4.39
N LEU A 4 -38.89 -51.87 5.18
CA LEU A 4 -37.97 -50.97 5.93
C LEU A 4 -36.49 -51.19 5.51
N THR A 5 -36.24 -51.77 4.33
CA THR A 5 -34.86 -52.13 3.92
C THR A 5 -34.39 -51.48 2.61
N ILE A 6 -35.16 -50.50 2.06
CA ILE A 6 -34.77 -49.83 0.79
C ILE A 6 -34.36 -48.36 0.95
N ALA A 7 -34.45 -47.79 2.15
CA ALA A 7 -34.12 -46.37 2.37
C ALA A 7 -32.69 -46.16 2.92
N ALA A 8 -31.87 -47.21 3.10
CA ALA A 8 -30.53 -47.08 3.68
C ALA A 8 -29.39 -47.25 2.64
N GLY A 9 -29.72 -47.34 1.35
CA GLY A 9 -28.74 -47.71 0.31
C GLY A 9 -28.30 -46.59 -0.64
N LEU A 10 -28.64 -45.31 -0.41
CA LEU A 10 -28.36 -44.23 -1.36
C LEU A 10 -27.63 -43.00 -0.77
N LEU A 11 -26.84 -43.20 0.27
CA LEU A 11 -26.04 -42.15 0.89
C LEU A 11 -24.56 -42.50 1.06
N SER A 12 -24.03 -43.35 0.16
CA SER A 12 -22.60 -43.57 0.06
C SER A 12 -22.09 -43.22 -1.36
N THR A 13 -22.32 -42.02 -1.79
CA THR A 13 -21.53 -41.41 -2.87
C THR A 13 -20.32 -40.73 -2.25
N SER A 14 -19.20 -41.41 -2.41
CA SER A 14 -17.84 -40.96 -2.17
C SER A 14 -17.62 -39.46 -2.48
N CYS A 15 -17.46 -38.69 -1.45
CA CYS A 15 -16.88 -37.35 -1.51
C CYS A 15 -15.37 -37.54 -1.78
N SER A 16 -14.98 -37.61 -3.05
CA SER A 16 -13.58 -37.50 -3.45
C SER A 16 -13.15 -36.07 -3.08
N ILE A 17 -12.47 -35.93 -1.95
CA ILE A 17 -11.75 -34.73 -1.58
C ILE A 17 -10.61 -34.59 -2.57
N VAL A 18 -10.81 -33.83 -3.63
CA VAL A 18 -9.71 -33.26 -4.41
C VAL A 18 -9.09 -32.21 -3.51
N ALA A 19 -8.06 -32.59 -2.80
CA ALA A 19 -7.15 -31.67 -2.16
C ALA A 19 -6.44 -30.89 -3.26
N CYS A 20 -7.00 -29.74 -3.64
CA CYS A 20 -6.25 -28.72 -4.34
C CYS A 20 -5.20 -28.24 -3.34
N ALA A 21 -3.99 -28.79 -3.45
CA ALA A 21 -2.82 -28.27 -2.79
C ALA A 21 -2.61 -26.85 -3.33
N ALA A 22 -3.09 -25.86 -2.60
CA ALA A 22 -2.62 -24.50 -2.74
C ALA A 22 -1.12 -24.56 -2.39
N GLN A 23 -0.27 -24.48 -3.39
CA GLN A 23 1.14 -24.19 -3.19
C GLN A 23 1.21 -22.79 -2.52
N SER A 24 1.25 -22.78 -1.21
CA SER A 24 1.74 -21.64 -0.45
C SER A 24 3.24 -21.56 -0.74
N SER A 25 3.61 -20.76 -1.71
CA SER A 25 4.99 -20.32 -1.85
C SER A 25 5.27 -19.39 -0.66
N ASN A 26 5.62 -19.98 0.47
CA ASN A 26 6.33 -19.29 1.55
C ASN A 26 7.72 -18.93 1.03
N SER A 27 7.85 -17.79 0.37
CA SER A 27 9.12 -17.26 -0.09
C SER A 27 9.44 -15.90 0.52
N ASN A 28 9.38 -15.82 1.84
CA ASN A 28 10.09 -14.78 2.60
C ASN A 28 11.40 -15.30 3.21
N ALA A 29 11.96 -16.39 2.69
CA ALA A 29 13.34 -16.75 2.97
C ALA A 29 14.21 -15.71 2.25
N GLN A 30 14.70 -14.70 2.99
CA GLN A 30 15.70 -13.78 2.48
C GLN A 30 16.91 -14.61 2.04
N THR A 31 17.18 -14.62 0.74
CA THR A 31 18.32 -15.35 0.18
C THR A 31 19.59 -14.64 0.65
N ILE A 32 20.40 -15.32 1.45
CA ILE A 32 21.73 -14.84 1.83
C ILE A 32 22.66 -15.17 0.68
N LEU A 33 23.31 -14.15 0.12
CA LEU A 33 24.28 -14.31 -0.96
C LEU A 33 25.57 -14.95 -0.44
N SER A 34 26.28 -15.63 -1.33
CA SER A 34 27.61 -16.12 -1.00
C SER A 34 28.55 -14.96 -0.65
N LYS A 35 29.49 -15.16 0.28
CA LYS A 35 30.45 -14.13 0.72
C LYS A 35 31.28 -13.54 -0.42
N ASP A 36 31.37 -14.23 -1.55
CA ASP A 36 32.13 -13.81 -2.73
C ASP A 36 31.28 -13.06 -3.76
N PHE A 37 29.99 -12.81 -3.48
CA PHE A 37 29.14 -12.11 -4.43
C PHE A 37 29.56 -10.64 -4.55
N LYS A 38 30.06 -10.29 -5.72
CA LYS A 38 30.33 -8.89 -6.10
C LYS A 38 29.65 -8.59 -7.42
N PRO A 39 28.86 -7.51 -7.50
CA PRO A 39 28.30 -7.08 -8.78
C PRO A 39 29.41 -6.90 -9.84
N PRO A 40 29.22 -7.42 -11.06
CA PRO A 40 30.18 -7.23 -12.14
C PRO A 40 30.45 -5.75 -12.37
N GLN A 41 31.72 -5.32 -12.35
CA GLN A 41 32.11 -3.90 -12.53
C GLN A 41 32.16 -3.53 -14.01
N VAL A 42 31.01 -3.69 -14.70
CA VAL A 42 30.84 -3.46 -16.14
C VAL A 42 30.26 -2.10 -16.48
N PHE A 43 29.85 -1.35 -15.45
CA PHE A 43 29.27 -0.03 -15.62
C PHE A 43 30.04 1.04 -14.88
N LYS A 44 29.93 2.27 -15.37
CA LYS A 44 30.38 3.49 -14.71
C LYS A 44 29.24 4.51 -14.69
N ASN A 45 29.01 5.11 -13.55
CA ASN A 45 28.04 6.20 -13.40
C ASN A 45 28.74 7.52 -13.70
N THR A 46 28.49 8.09 -14.87
CA THR A 46 29.17 9.34 -15.31
C THR A 46 28.63 10.55 -14.57
N ASN A 47 27.32 10.62 -14.33
CA ASN A 47 26.68 11.68 -13.57
C ASN A 47 25.52 11.14 -12.75
N LEU A 48 25.47 11.49 -11.46
CA LEU A 48 24.43 11.08 -10.55
C LEU A 48 23.87 12.30 -9.80
N VAL A 49 22.57 12.50 -9.88
CA VAL A 49 21.86 13.54 -9.13
C VAL A 49 20.82 12.85 -8.25
N ARG A 50 21.02 12.96 -6.93
CA ARG A 50 20.09 12.47 -5.91
C ARG A 50 19.24 13.63 -5.40
N ASN A 51 17.93 13.47 -5.43
CA ASN A 51 16.95 14.39 -4.84
C ASN A 51 16.22 13.69 -3.71
N THR A 52 16.40 14.18 -2.50
CA THR A 52 15.72 13.71 -1.29
C THR A 52 14.69 14.76 -0.88
N ASN A 53 13.43 14.38 -0.82
CA ASN A 53 12.32 15.27 -0.43
C ASN A 53 11.76 14.84 0.94
N LEU A 54 11.78 15.77 1.92
CA LEU A 54 11.34 15.59 3.30
C LEU A 54 10.05 16.37 3.61
N GLU A 55 9.30 16.83 2.59
CA GLU A 55 8.11 17.68 2.77
C GLU A 55 6.90 16.91 3.31
N LYS A 56 6.87 15.58 3.08
CA LYS A 56 5.84 14.68 3.61
C LYS A 56 6.29 14.02 4.93
N GLY A 57 5.40 13.26 5.58
CA GLY A 57 5.69 12.47 6.77
C GLY A 57 6.63 11.27 6.52
N TYR A 58 7.09 11.09 5.30
CA TYR A 58 8.07 10.08 4.88
C TYR A 58 9.03 10.69 3.85
N VAL A 59 10.15 10.00 3.62
CA VAL A 59 11.18 10.45 2.68
C VAL A 59 10.87 9.94 1.28
N ARG A 60 10.90 10.82 0.30
CA ARG A 60 10.86 10.46 -1.11
C ARG A 60 12.24 10.69 -1.73
N GLU A 61 12.79 9.65 -2.32
CA GLU A 61 14.07 9.72 -3.01
C GLU A 61 13.93 9.49 -4.51
N THR A 62 14.66 10.30 -5.27
CA THR A 62 14.77 10.12 -6.72
C THR A 62 16.23 10.27 -7.13
N ILE A 63 16.81 9.22 -7.66
CA ILE A 63 18.19 9.18 -8.16
C ILE A 63 18.14 9.15 -9.68
N ASN A 64 18.66 10.22 -10.29
CA ASN A 64 18.86 10.26 -11.74
C ASN A 64 20.33 9.96 -12.03
N VAL A 65 20.59 8.85 -12.68
CA VAL A 65 21.96 8.39 -12.96
C VAL A 65 22.15 8.14 -14.46
N VAL A 66 23.26 8.65 -15.00
CA VAL A 66 23.71 8.34 -16.35
C VAL A 66 24.69 7.17 -16.24
N VAL A 67 24.26 6.02 -16.74
CA VAL A 67 24.98 4.76 -16.71
C VAL A 67 25.66 4.54 -18.05
N GLU A 68 26.93 4.28 -18.05
CA GLU A 68 27.75 3.94 -19.23
C GLU A 68 28.23 2.49 -19.12
N ASN A 69 28.07 1.73 -20.20
CA ASN A 69 28.64 0.39 -20.30
C ASN A 69 30.12 0.48 -20.67
N THR A 70 30.99 0.09 -19.76
CA THR A 70 32.46 0.09 -19.96
C THR A 70 32.98 -1.25 -20.45
N ASP A 71 32.12 -2.28 -20.51
CA ASP A 71 32.49 -3.60 -21.01
C ASP A 71 32.46 -3.64 -22.56
N LYS A 72 33.15 -4.65 -23.11
CA LYS A 72 33.17 -4.94 -24.55
C LYS A 72 31.91 -5.67 -25.05
N LYS A 73 31.07 -6.15 -24.11
CA LYS A 73 29.83 -6.89 -24.41
C LYS A 73 28.59 -6.08 -24.03
N PRO A 74 27.47 -6.28 -24.74
CA PRO A 74 26.19 -5.72 -24.30
C PRO A 74 25.82 -6.24 -22.91
N GLN A 75 25.32 -5.36 -22.03
CA GLN A 75 24.97 -5.67 -20.64
C GLN A 75 23.48 -5.37 -20.40
N SER A 76 22.79 -6.27 -19.69
CA SER A 76 21.34 -6.19 -19.44
C SER A 76 20.97 -6.04 -17.98
N GLU A 77 21.93 -6.16 -17.03
CA GLU A 77 21.66 -6.22 -15.60
C GLU A 77 22.44 -5.14 -14.85
N TYR A 78 21.74 -4.26 -14.14
CA TYR A 78 22.32 -3.21 -13.30
C TYR A 78 21.96 -3.45 -11.84
N TYR A 79 22.91 -3.33 -10.92
CA TYR A 79 22.73 -3.63 -9.50
C TYR A 79 22.71 -2.37 -8.63
N VAL A 80 21.76 -2.34 -7.67
CA VAL A 80 21.66 -1.27 -6.67
C VAL A 80 21.67 -1.90 -5.28
N PRO A 81 22.63 -1.52 -4.41
CA PRO A 81 22.68 -1.97 -3.03
C PRO A 81 21.88 -1.02 -2.12
N PHE A 82 21.12 -1.56 -1.20
CA PHE A 82 20.51 -0.80 -0.10
C PHE A 82 21.03 -1.32 1.23
N PRO A 83 21.56 -0.45 2.11
CA PRO A 83 21.99 -0.84 3.44
C PRO A 83 20.87 -1.43 4.30
N ALA A 84 21.23 -2.20 5.33
CA ALA A 84 20.28 -2.92 6.18
C ALA A 84 19.28 -2.01 6.91
N ASP A 85 19.71 -0.84 7.32
CA ASP A 85 18.92 0.19 7.99
C ASP A 85 17.91 0.88 7.06
N VAL A 86 18.10 0.80 5.75
CA VAL A 86 17.24 1.44 4.76
C VAL A 86 16.30 0.43 4.10
N PHE A 87 16.79 -0.75 3.70
CA PHE A 87 15.98 -1.65 2.86
C PHE A 87 14.70 -2.15 3.54
N SER A 88 14.72 -2.32 4.88
CA SER A 88 13.53 -2.74 5.65
C SER A 88 12.41 -1.71 5.65
N HIS A 89 12.71 -0.46 5.31
CA HIS A 89 11.81 0.67 5.27
C HIS A 89 11.51 1.18 3.85
N ILE A 90 12.07 0.51 2.83
CA ILE A 90 11.83 0.89 1.44
C ILE A 90 10.43 0.49 1.00
N GLY A 91 9.71 1.44 0.43
CA GLY A 91 8.46 1.23 -0.29
C GLY A 91 8.54 1.80 -1.70
N GLY A 92 7.72 1.28 -2.60
CA GLY A 92 7.52 1.84 -3.93
C GLY A 92 8.78 1.97 -4.78
N PHE A 93 9.64 0.95 -4.77
CA PHE A 93 10.89 0.97 -5.54
C PHE A 93 10.61 0.78 -7.03
N GLU A 94 10.86 1.82 -7.80
CA GLU A 94 10.61 1.87 -9.24
C GLU A 94 11.81 2.42 -9.99
N VAL A 95 12.05 1.87 -11.20
CA VAL A 95 13.11 2.33 -12.11
C VAL A 95 12.54 2.54 -13.49
N ARG A 96 12.76 3.72 -14.07
CA ARG A 96 12.34 4.08 -15.43
C ARG A 96 13.50 4.65 -16.24
N ASN A 97 13.37 4.58 -17.55
CA ASN A 97 14.23 5.37 -18.43
C ASN A 97 13.79 6.84 -18.38
N LYS A 98 14.68 7.74 -17.94
CA LYS A 98 14.35 9.16 -17.82
C LYS A 98 14.04 9.83 -19.16
N LYS A 99 14.62 9.33 -20.27
CA LYS A 99 14.41 9.90 -21.61
C LYS A 99 13.12 9.43 -22.26
N SER A 100 12.60 8.26 -21.82
CA SER A 100 11.42 7.62 -22.39
C SER A 100 10.57 7.01 -21.29
N PRO A 101 9.99 7.81 -20.38
CA PRO A 101 9.21 7.31 -19.24
C PRO A 101 7.93 6.58 -19.66
N GLU A 102 7.42 6.86 -20.86
CA GLU A 102 6.25 6.22 -21.46
C GLU A 102 6.44 4.73 -21.78
N LYS A 103 7.69 4.26 -21.86
CA LYS A 103 7.99 2.83 -22.07
C LYS A 103 7.74 1.95 -20.82
N GLY A 104 7.31 2.56 -19.71
CA GLY A 104 7.03 1.86 -18.46
C GLY A 104 8.24 1.65 -17.57
N SER A 105 8.03 0.94 -16.47
CA SER A 105 9.04 0.62 -15.45
C SER A 105 9.88 -0.58 -15.86
N PHE A 106 11.13 -0.57 -15.47
CA PHE A 106 12.03 -1.72 -15.63
C PHE A 106 11.70 -2.80 -14.59
N ALA A 107 11.90 -4.05 -14.93
CA ALA A 107 11.77 -5.14 -13.98
C ALA A 107 12.86 -5.04 -12.90
N VAL A 108 12.44 -5.04 -11.64
CA VAL A 108 13.32 -5.00 -10.47
C VAL A 108 13.17 -6.30 -9.70
N ILE A 109 14.28 -6.98 -9.46
CA ILE A 109 14.33 -8.29 -8.81
C ILE A 109 15.22 -8.19 -7.58
N ALA A 110 14.71 -8.59 -6.41
CA ALA A 110 15.52 -8.75 -5.22
C ALA A 110 16.46 -9.95 -5.40
N VAL A 111 17.77 -9.73 -5.26
CA VAL A 111 18.77 -10.79 -5.45
C VAL A 111 19.08 -11.48 -4.13
N GLY A 112 19.35 -10.72 -3.08
CA GLY A 112 19.64 -11.26 -1.76
C GLY A 112 20.44 -10.28 -0.90
N ILE A 113 20.71 -10.69 0.35
CA ILE A 113 21.49 -9.92 1.32
C ILE A 113 22.95 -10.37 1.25
N ASP A 114 23.86 -9.41 1.09
CA ASP A 114 25.28 -9.67 1.19
C ASP A 114 25.68 -9.95 2.65
N GLY A 115 26.38 -11.06 2.86
CA GLY A 115 26.79 -11.50 4.20
C GLY A 115 27.80 -10.59 4.89
N ASP A 116 28.59 -9.83 4.13
CA ASP A 116 29.63 -8.94 4.68
C ASP A 116 29.11 -7.54 4.97
N SER A 117 28.41 -6.91 4.02
CA SER A 117 27.91 -5.54 4.15
C SER A 117 26.49 -5.46 4.71
N SER A 118 25.80 -6.58 4.87
CA SER A 118 24.37 -6.65 5.23
C SER A 118 23.47 -5.84 4.30
N SER A 119 23.94 -5.52 3.10
CA SER A 119 23.18 -4.75 2.10
C SER A 119 22.32 -5.67 1.24
N GLN A 120 21.07 -5.28 1.03
CA GLN A 120 20.19 -5.95 0.08
C GLN A 120 20.51 -5.47 -1.33
N PHE A 121 20.83 -6.41 -2.24
CA PHE A 121 21.00 -6.09 -3.65
C PHE A 121 19.73 -6.27 -4.44
N TYR A 122 19.43 -5.29 -5.30
CA TYR A 122 18.38 -5.35 -6.30
C TYR A 122 18.99 -5.32 -7.68
N LYS A 123 18.46 -6.18 -8.56
CA LYS A 123 18.84 -6.27 -9.97
C LYS A 123 17.77 -5.58 -10.81
N ILE A 124 18.20 -4.61 -11.60
CA ILE A 124 17.39 -3.91 -12.59
C ILE A 124 17.66 -4.57 -13.95
N GLN A 125 16.62 -5.09 -14.59
CA GLN A 125 16.70 -5.72 -15.89
C GLN A 125 16.41 -4.70 -16.97
N PHE A 126 17.38 -4.42 -17.87
CA PHE A 126 17.13 -3.57 -19.03
C PHE A 126 16.27 -4.30 -20.05
N PRO A 127 15.24 -3.64 -20.64
CA PRO A 127 14.44 -4.25 -21.71
C PRO A 127 15.28 -4.60 -22.95
N GLU A 128 16.26 -3.76 -23.26
CA GLU A 128 17.23 -3.93 -24.34
C GLU A 128 18.66 -3.88 -23.75
N PRO A 129 19.54 -4.84 -24.05
CA PRO A 129 20.90 -4.82 -23.57
C PRO A 129 21.63 -3.53 -23.99
N LEU A 130 22.31 -2.88 -23.05
CA LEU A 130 23.08 -1.66 -23.28
C LEU A 130 24.36 -2.00 -24.05
N SER A 131 24.52 -1.50 -25.26
CA SER A 131 25.69 -1.73 -26.12
C SER A 131 26.98 -1.19 -25.49
N PRO A 132 28.17 -1.73 -25.86
CA PRO A 132 29.46 -1.22 -25.42
C PRO A 132 29.61 0.29 -25.66
N SER A 133 30.20 1.01 -24.70
CA SER A 133 30.40 2.47 -24.73
C SER A 133 29.14 3.32 -24.93
N SER A 134 27.95 2.71 -24.83
CA SER A 134 26.70 3.46 -24.88
C SER A 134 26.24 3.89 -23.48
N GLN A 135 25.38 4.92 -23.43
CA GLN A 135 24.89 5.50 -22.19
C GLN A 135 23.37 5.48 -22.15
N THR A 136 22.82 5.19 -20.96
CA THR A 136 21.40 5.35 -20.67
C THR A 136 21.20 6.17 -19.40
N THR A 137 20.05 6.86 -19.29
CA THR A 137 19.74 7.64 -18.08
C THR A 137 18.62 6.96 -17.34
N LEU A 138 18.92 6.44 -16.15
CA LEU A 138 17.95 5.84 -15.25
C LEU A 138 17.38 6.88 -14.27
N SER A 139 16.10 6.79 -14.01
CA SER A 139 15.43 7.44 -12.88
C SER A 139 14.99 6.35 -11.90
N ILE A 140 15.64 6.32 -10.75
CA ILE A 140 15.36 5.38 -9.66
C ILE A 140 14.59 6.14 -8.60
N SER A 141 13.35 5.73 -8.31
CA SER A 141 12.49 6.36 -7.30
C SER A 141 12.09 5.36 -6.24
N TYR A 142 12.10 5.77 -4.99
CA TYR A 142 11.66 4.96 -3.84
C TYR A 142 11.29 5.85 -2.65
N TYR A 143 10.60 5.25 -1.68
CA TYR A 143 10.25 5.89 -0.42
C TYR A 143 11.01 5.23 0.72
N VAL A 144 11.38 6.02 1.74
CA VAL A 144 11.89 5.50 3.01
C VAL A 144 10.88 5.88 4.08
N LEU A 145 10.20 4.87 4.61
CA LEU A 145 9.14 5.01 5.58
C LEU A 145 9.69 4.91 7.01
N ASN A 146 8.93 5.39 8.00
CA ASN A 146 9.28 5.31 9.43
C ASN A 146 10.71 5.79 9.77
N SER A 147 11.19 6.80 9.04
CA SER A 147 12.58 7.25 9.13
C SER A 147 12.79 8.54 9.92
N PHE A 148 11.71 9.25 10.26
CA PHE A 148 11.80 10.48 11.05
C PHE A 148 11.73 10.20 12.54
N SER A 149 12.50 10.99 13.30
CA SER A 149 12.47 10.96 14.76
C SER A 149 12.32 12.38 15.31
N PRO A 150 11.37 12.64 16.22
CA PRO A 150 11.22 13.96 16.80
C PRO A 150 12.36 14.31 17.77
N LEU A 151 12.85 15.56 17.71
CA LEU A 151 13.85 16.10 18.61
C LEU A 151 13.54 17.57 18.93
N PRO A 152 13.05 17.89 20.15
CA PRO A 152 12.90 17.03 21.32
C PRO A 152 11.79 15.96 21.14
N LYS A 153 11.88 14.88 21.92
CA LYS A 153 10.89 13.79 21.89
C LYS A 153 9.51 14.21 22.40
N SER A 154 9.46 15.28 23.22
CA SER A 154 8.22 15.82 23.79
C SER A 154 8.21 17.33 23.67
N ILE A 155 7.07 17.90 23.33
CA ILE A 155 6.83 19.34 23.12
C ILE A 155 5.55 19.79 23.82
N GLY A 156 5.40 21.09 24.04
CA GLY A 156 4.13 21.67 24.42
C GLY A 156 3.11 21.60 23.30
N GLN A 157 1.83 21.78 23.65
CA GLN A 157 0.71 21.63 22.71
C GLN A 157 0.76 22.65 21.57
N SER A 158 1.30 23.84 21.83
CA SER A 158 1.43 24.97 20.88
C SER A 158 2.84 25.15 20.33
N ASP A 159 3.80 24.29 20.74
CA ASP A 159 5.18 24.41 20.30
C ASP A 159 5.40 23.93 18.87
N SER A 160 6.41 24.49 18.21
CA SER A 160 6.88 23.98 16.92
C SER A 160 7.54 22.61 17.08
N GLN A 161 7.22 21.69 16.16
CA GLN A 161 7.83 20.38 16.10
C GLN A 161 9.06 20.38 15.21
N PHE A 162 10.13 19.74 15.69
CA PHE A 162 11.33 19.48 14.91
C PHE A 162 11.53 17.98 14.75
N LEU A 163 11.88 17.60 13.54
CA LEU A 163 12.19 16.21 13.17
C LEU A 163 13.68 16.09 12.83
N THR A 164 14.22 14.90 13.07
CA THR A 164 15.57 14.54 12.64
C THR A 164 15.51 13.44 11.59
N TYR A 165 16.43 13.52 10.65
CA TYR A 165 16.66 12.52 9.64
C TYR A 165 18.16 12.36 9.36
N THR A 166 18.61 11.12 9.17
CA THR A 166 19.98 10.81 8.81
C THR A 166 20.01 10.08 7.47
N LEU A 167 20.85 10.54 6.57
CA LEU A 167 21.07 9.88 5.29
C LEU A 167 22.58 9.82 4.97
N ASN A 168 22.93 8.99 4.01
CA ASN A 168 24.30 8.97 3.49
C ASN A 168 24.48 10.06 2.42
N ALA A 169 25.56 10.85 2.47
CA ALA A 169 25.88 11.85 1.45
C ALA A 169 25.98 11.26 0.05
N TYR A 170 26.48 10.03 -0.03
CA TYR A 170 26.58 9.29 -1.28
C TYR A 170 25.35 8.45 -1.55
N ALA A 171 24.91 8.43 -2.80
CA ALA A 171 23.80 7.57 -3.22
C ALA A 171 24.20 6.09 -3.19
N PRO A 172 23.26 5.18 -2.89
CA PRO A 172 23.56 3.75 -2.96
C PRO A 172 23.97 3.38 -4.39
N SER A 173 25.19 2.92 -4.57
CA SER A 173 25.73 2.51 -5.87
C SER A 173 26.70 1.35 -5.73
N ALA A 174 26.54 0.34 -6.59
CA ALA A 174 27.47 -0.77 -6.73
C ALA A 174 28.65 -0.44 -7.67
N TYR A 175 28.62 0.72 -8.33
CA TYR A 175 29.59 1.14 -9.35
C TYR A 175 30.23 2.48 -9.00
N GLU A 176 31.44 2.74 -9.55
CA GLU A 176 32.11 4.03 -9.41
C GLU A 176 31.23 5.16 -9.98
N VAL A 177 31.14 6.28 -9.25
CA VAL A 177 30.42 7.48 -9.69
C VAL A 177 31.42 8.59 -9.98
N ALA A 178 31.48 9.03 -11.25
CA ALA A 178 32.44 10.06 -11.67
C ALA A 178 32.09 11.43 -11.05
N THR A 179 30.79 11.81 -11.06
CA THR A 179 30.32 13.06 -10.43
C THR A 179 28.97 12.82 -9.77
N GLN A 180 28.82 13.26 -8.51
CA GLN A 180 27.58 13.14 -7.76
C GLN A 180 27.20 14.46 -7.11
N LYS A 181 25.89 14.77 -7.15
CA LYS A 181 25.27 15.89 -6.45
C LYS A 181 24.04 15.40 -5.68
N THR A 182 23.93 15.77 -4.40
CA THR A 182 22.78 15.42 -3.55
C THR A 182 22.05 16.68 -3.12
N LYS A 183 20.74 16.78 -3.46
CA LYS A 183 19.87 17.87 -3.06
C LYS A 183 18.84 17.36 -2.07
N VAL A 184 18.73 18.02 -0.91
CA VAL A 184 17.74 17.71 0.14
C VAL A 184 16.77 18.88 0.25
N LYS A 185 15.46 18.60 0.13
CA LYS A 185 14.37 19.57 0.21
C LYS A 185 13.58 19.36 1.50
N PHE A 186 13.40 20.42 2.26
CA PHE A 186 12.73 20.44 3.57
C PHE A 186 11.36 21.11 3.49
N PRO A 187 10.44 20.81 4.43
CA PRO A 187 9.11 21.44 4.48
C PRO A 187 9.16 22.92 4.86
N SER A 188 10.23 23.37 5.55
CA SER A 188 10.44 24.73 6.02
C SER A 188 11.88 25.18 5.77
N ALA A 189 12.13 26.48 5.69
CA ALA A 189 13.47 27.07 5.63
C ALA A 189 14.18 27.06 7.01
N ASN A 190 13.44 26.75 8.09
CA ASN A 190 13.97 26.64 9.44
C ASN A 190 14.63 25.28 9.65
N ILE A 191 15.94 25.22 9.43
CA ILE A 191 16.80 24.05 9.58
C ILE A 191 17.89 24.44 10.58
N PRO A 192 17.64 24.26 11.91
CA PRO A 192 18.57 24.72 12.93
C PRO A 192 19.91 23.97 12.91
N ASP A 193 19.87 22.66 12.63
CA ASP A 193 21.07 21.83 12.65
C ASP A 193 21.17 21.01 11.36
N TYR A 194 22.32 21.00 10.73
CA TYR A 194 22.65 20.14 9.60
C TYR A 194 24.16 19.89 9.53
N THR A 195 24.53 18.71 9.05
CA THR A 195 25.93 18.34 8.89
C THR A 195 26.58 19.15 7.77
N THR A 196 27.65 19.86 8.09
CA THR A 196 28.55 20.46 7.10
C THR A 196 29.70 19.51 6.80
N THR A 197 30.06 19.36 5.53
CA THR A 197 31.11 18.45 5.12
C THR A 197 32.37 19.21 4.68
N LYS A 198 33.52 18.53 4.67
CA LYS A 198 34.79 19.03 4.11
C LYS A 198 35.17 18.23 2.84
N LEU A 199 34.17 17.57 2.22
CA LEU A 199 34.41 16.71 1.05
C LEU A 199 34.59 17.50 -0.24
N LYS A 200 34.25 18.80 -0.22
CA LYS A 200 34.39 19.75 -1.32
C LYS A 200 35.14 21.00 -0.84
N THR A 201 35.84 21.69 -1.73
CA THR A 201 36.42 23.00 -1.47
C THR A 201 35.29 24.06 -1.41
N GLY A 202 35.27 24.88 -0.35
CA GLY A 202 34.21 25.88 -0.11
C GLY A 202 33.09 25.37 0.79
N ASN A 203 31.96 26.08 0.75
CA ASN A 203 30.79 25.73 1.58
C ASN A 203 30.12 24.47 1.06
N ASP A 204 29.98 23.47 1.93
CA ASP A 204 29.27 22.24 1.67
C ASP A 204 28.47 21.84 2.91
N PRO A 205 27.13 21.99 2.91
CA PRO A 205 26.25 22.26 1.75
C PRO A 205 26.07 23.74 1.38
N GLU A 206 25.56 23.97 0.18
CA GLU A 206 25.00 25.25 -0.24
C GLU A 206 23.53 25.31 0.15
N LYS A 207 23.14 26.30 0.99
CA LYS A 207 21.75 26.49 1.43
C LYS A 207 21.03 27.47 0.49
N GLN A 208 19.87 27.05 -0.03
CA GLN A 208 18.99 27.88 -0.86
C GLN A 208 17.54 27.72 -0.36
N GLY A 209 17.09 28.68 0.46
CA GLY A 209 15.76 28.63 1.07
C GLY A 209 15.56 27.37 1.93
N SER A 210 14.59 26.53 1.55
CA SER A 210 14.31 25.23 2.19
C SER A 210 15.08 24.06 1.59
N ALA A 211 16.13 24.31 0.84
CA ALA A 211 16.92 23.23 0.21
C ALA A 211 18.41 23.34 0.57
N LEU A 212 19.02 22.20 0.84
CA LEU A 212 20.47 22.04 0.97
C LEU A 212 21.01 21.24 -0.20
N THR A 213 22.13 21.69 -0.75
CA THR A 213 22.77 21.03 -1.89
C THR A 213 24.20 20.65 -1.52
N TYR A 214 24.51 19.36 -1.55
CA TYR A 214 25.81 18.77 -1.26
C TYR A 214 26.54 18.40 -2.57
N GLY A 215 27.84 18.63 -2.59
CA GLY A 215 28.69 18.38 -3.75
C GLY A 215 28.75 19.55 -4.75
N PRO A 216 29.27 19.32 -5.98
CA PRO A 216 29.54 18.01 -6.59
C PRO A 216 30.74 17.28 -5.96
N TYR A 217 30.58 15.98 -5.76
CA TYR A 217 31.65 15.08 -5.36
C TYR A 217 32.17 14.33 -6.58
N THR A 218 33.47 14.09 -6.64
CA THR A 218 34.13 13.44 -7.79
C THR A 218 34.77 12.11 -7.36
N LYS A 219 34.74 11.13 -8.28
CA LYS A 219 35.40 9.80 -8.08
C LYS A 219 34.90 9.10 -6.80
N VAL A 220 33.60 9.00 -6.63
CA VAL A 220 33.01 8.30 -5.48
C VAL A 220 33.13 6.79 -5.70
N ALA A 221 33.77 6.11 -4.76
CA ALA A 221 33.95 4.67 -4.80
C ALA A 221 32.60 3.91 -4.55
N PRO A 222 32.45 2.70 -5.10
CA PRO A 222 31.31 1.85 -4.78
C PRO A 222 31.19 1.62 -3.27
N GLY A 223 29.95 1.74 -2.73
CA GLY A 223 29.70 1.53 -1.31
C GLY A 223 30.24 2.60 -0.35
N ALA A 224 30.73 3.73 -0.85
CA ALA A 224 31.21 4.84 -0.01
C ALA A 224 30.08 5.36 0.90
N THR A 225 30.41 5.68 2.15
CA THR A 225 29.46 6.18 3.15
C THR A 225 30.00 7.43 3.84
N TYR A 226 29.11 8.40 4.05
CA TYR A 226 29.35 9.58 4.87
C TYR A 226 28.02 10.05 5.45
N PRO A 227 27.77 9.90 6.77
CA PRO A 227 26.48 10.20 7.35
C PRO A 227 26.23 11.71 7.39
N LEU A 228 25.04 12.12 6.97
CA LEU A 228 24.51 13.46 7.07
C LEU A 228 23.29 13.44 7.99
N THR A 229 23.28 14.27 9.01
CA THR A 229 22.16 14.39 9.93
C THR A 229 21.58 15.79 9.82
N PHE A 230 20.24 15.87 9.82
CA PHE A 230 19.50 17.10 9.75
C PHE A 230 18.50 17.17 10.91
N ARG A 231 18.30 18.38 11.43
CA ARG A 231 17.18 18.72 12.29
C ARG A 231 16.42 19.88 11.66
N PHE A 232 15.15 19.71 11.38
CA PHE A 232 14.34 20.68 10.63
C PHE A 232 12.95 20.83 11.25
N GLU A 233 12.37 22.00 11.08
CA GLU A 233 11.02 22.28 11.55
C GLU A 233 9.98 21.62 10.62
N SER A 234 9.06 20.88 11.24
CA SER A 234 7.89 20.26 10.58
C SER A 234 6.74 20.20 11.57
N THR A 235 6.04 21.31 11.77
CA THR A 235 4.88 21.38 12.68
C THR A 235 3.63 20.83 11.98
N LYS A 236 3.66 19.54 11.68
CA LYS A 236 2.61 18.74 11.03
C LYS A 236 2.58 17.35 11.64
N PRO A 237 1.45 16.64 11.64
CA PRO A 237 1.43 15.26 12.10
C PRO A 237 2.27 14.36 11.20
N VAL A 238 2.98 13.40 11.79
CA VAL A 238 3.69 12.32 11.09
C VAL A 238 2.80 11.09 11.14
N LEU A 239 1.98 10.91 10.11
CA LEU A 239 0.93 9.90 10.11
C LEU A 239 1.44 8.56 9.59
N ALA A 240 1.20 7.52 10.36
CA ALA A 240 1.44 6.15 9.99
C ALA A 240 0.26 5.26 10.38
N SER A 241 -0.03 4.24 9.57
CA SER A 241 -0.97 3.18 9.94
C SER A 241 -0.21 1.87 10.02
N SER A 242 -0.25 1.24 11.20
CA SER A 242 0.41 -0.07 11.38
C SER A 242 -0.26 -1.15 10.52
N LEU A 243 -1.56 -1.02 10.28
CA LEU A 243 -2.31 -1.88 9.38
C LEU A 243 -3.42 -1.07 8.72
N LEU A 244 -3.59 -1.27 7.41
CA LEU A 244 -4.78 -0.89 6.66
C LEU A 244 -5.42 -2.17 6.12
N GLU A 245 -6.65 -2.46 6.55
CA GLU A 245 -7.48 -3.47 5.91
C GLU A 245 -8.51 -2.78 5.02
N ARG A 246 -8.59 -3.19 3.76
CA ARG A 246 -9.56 -2.71 2.78
C ARG A 246 -10.35 -3.87 2.24
N ASP A 247 -11.65 -3.86 2.48
CA ASP A 247 -12.60 -4.84 1.99
C ASP A 247 -13.44 -4.25 0.85
N ILE A 248 -13.47 -4.95 -0.27
CA ILE A 248 -14.22 -4.60 -1.47
C ILE A 248 -15.18 -5.74 -1.75
N GLU A 249 -16.45 -5.51 -1.46
CA GLU A 249 -17.50 -6.53 -1.59
C GLU A 249 -18.34 -6.30 -2.82
N VAL A 250 -18.38 -7.29 -3.71
CA VAL A 250 -19.11 -7.25 -4.98
C VAL A 250 -20.44 -7.95 -4.84
N SER A 251 -21.54 -7.24 -5.09
CA SER A 251 -22.89 -7.79 -5.13
C SER A 251 -23.53 -7.64 -6.52
N HIS A 252 -23.58 -8.73 -7.29
CA HIS A 252 -24.25 -8.73 -8.60
C HIS A 252 -25.77 -8.54 -8.45
N TRP A 253 -26.37 -9.12 -7.42
CA TRP A 253 -27.81 -9.03 -7.16
C TRP A 253 -28.24 -7.62 -6.79
N GLY A 254 -27.52 -6.99 -5.88
CA GLY A 254 -27.82 -5.64 -5.44
C GLY A 254 -27.30 -4.56 -6.39
N GLY A 255 -26.48 -4.93 -7.40
CA GLY A 255 -25.80 -3.97 -8.24
C GLY A 255 -24.91 -3.02 -7.44
N ASN A 256 -24.39 -3.49 -6.29
CA ASN A 256 -23.66 -2.70 -5.32
C ASN A 256 -22.19 -3.15 -5.20
N LEU A 257 -21.32 -2.18 -5.00
CA LEU A 257 -19.95 -2.34 -4.60
C LEU A 257 -19.78 -1.65 -3.24
N ALA A 258 -19.68 -2.46 -2.18
CA ALA A 258 -19.42 -1.94 -0.84
C ALA A 258 -17.92 -1.90 -0.58
N VAL A 259 -17.45 -0.81 -0.02
CA VAL A 259 -16.04 -0.61 0.35
C VAL A 259 -15.97 -0.25 1.83
N GLU A 260 -15.13 -0.95 2.58
CA GLU A 260 -14.79 -0.63 3.95
C GLU A 260 -13.28 -0.56 4.09
N GLU A 261 -12.77 0.48 4.73
CA GLU A 261 -11.38 0.64 5.12
C GLU A 261 -11.27 0.73 6.63
N ARG A 262 -10.40 -0.06 7.23
CA ARG A 262 -10.10 -0.07 8.66
C ARG A 262 -8.66 0.29 8.89
N TYR A 263 -8.44 1.29 9.75
CA TYR A 263 -7.15 1.89 10.05
C TYR A 263 -6.75 1.67 11.51
N TRP A 264 -5.48 1.31 11.72
CA TRP A 264 -4.78 1.42 12.99
C TRP A 264 -3.80 2.57 12.90
N LEU A 265 -4.36 3.78 12.91
CA LEU A 265 -3.61 5.02 12.71
C LEU A 265 -2.82 5.38 13.97
N ARG A 266 -1.61 5.92 13.76
CA ARG A 266 -0.76 6.51 14.80
C ARG A 266 -0.13 7.79 14.27
N ASN A 267 0.24 8.67 15.18
CA ASN A 267 1.05 9.84 14.88
C ASN A 267 2.44 9.66 15.51
N ASP A 268 3.46 9.52 14.70
CA ASP A 268 4.85 9.27 15.12
C ASP A 268 5.63 10.59 15.35
N GLY A 269 4.94 11.72 15.47
CA GLY A 269 5.50 13.02 15.84
C GLY A 269 5.88 13.12 17.33
N ALA A 270 6.29 14.30 17.76
CA ALA A 270 6.69 14.56 19.14
C ALA A 270 5.50 14.40 20.11
N ASN A 271 5.73 13.72 21.22
CA ASN A 271 4.72 13.51 22.25
C ASN A 271 4.36 14.81 22.96
N LEU A 272 3.19 14.88 23.57
CA LEU A 272 2.88 15.99 24.48
C LEU A 272 3.72 15.89 25.76
N SER A 273 4.34 17.00 26.15
CA SER A 273 5.11 17.12 27.42
C SER A 273 4.21 17.26 28.65
N LYS A 274 2.97 17.67 28.45
CA LYS A 274 1.94 17.85 29.49
C LYS A 274 0.64 17.17 29.03
N ASN A 275 -0.32 17.03 29.96
CA ASN A 275 -1.66 16.58 29.64
C ASN A 275 -2.32 17.52 28.63
N PHE A 276 -3.21 16.97 27.80
CA PHE A 276 -3.98 17.74 26.83
C PHE A 276 -4.87 18.77 27.51
N ASP A 277 -4.73 20.04 27.13
CA ASP A 277 -5.57 21.15 27.59
C ASP A 277 -6.56 21.56 26.49
N ARG A 278 -7.86 21.37 26.77
CA ARG A 278 -8.96 21.71 25.85
C ARG A 278 -9.09 23.20 25.62
N VAL A 279 -8.76 24.04 26.60
CA VAL A 279 -8.87 25.51 26.50
C VAL A 279 -7.78 26.06 25.59
N GLU A 280 -6.56 25.59 25.80
CA GLU A 280 -5.44 25.94 24.92
C GLU A 280 -5.73 25.45 23.48
N TRP A 281 -6.23 24.23 23.30
CA TRP A 281 -6.64 23.69 22.00
C TRP A 281 -7.69 24.54 21.30
N ALA A 282 -8.72 24.97 22.01
CA ALA A 282 -9.75 25.84 21.46
C ALA A 282 -9.17 27.17 20.99
N ARG A 283 -8.25 27.77 21.76
CA ARG A 283 -7.58 29.03 21.37
C ARG A 283 -6.75 28.87 20.10
N GLN A 284 -5.99 27.75 19.98
CA GLN A 284 -5.19 27.47 18.79
C GLN A 284 -6.04 27.27 17.53
N SER A 285 -7.18 26.58 17.65
CA SER A 285 -8.06 26.31 16.52
C SER A 285 -8.69 27.58 15.93
N TYR A 286 -8.87 28.63 16.73
CA TYR A 286 -9.28 29.96 16.24
C TYR A 286 -8.15 30.70 15.51
N GLY A 287 -6.90 30.45 15.87
CA GLY A 287 -5.73 31.17 15.32
C GLY A 287 -5.17 30.59 14.02
N LEU A 288 -5.75 29.52 13.46
CA LEU A 288 -5.24 28.80 12.27
C LEU A 288 -3.76 28.39 12.38
N SER A 289 -3.25 28.19 13.59
CA SER A 289 -1.86 27.82 13.84
C SER A 289 -1.58 26.41 13.32
N ALA A 290 -0.37 26.21 12.76
CA ALA A 290 0.09 24.86 12.43
C ALA A 290 0.10 23.99 13.70
N SER A 291 -0.29 22.74 13.59
CA SER A 291 -0.34 21.79 14.71
C SER A 291 0.28 20.46 14.32
N SER A 292 1.00 19.86 15.26
CA SER A 292 1.51 18.48 15.13
C SER A 292 0.43 17.41 15.34
N ALA A 293 -0.81 17.82 15.66
CA ALA A 293 -1.94 16.91 15.84
C ALA A 293 -2.75 16.76 14.55
N LEU A 294 -3.21 15.54 14.31
CA LEU A 294 -4.21 15.28 13.27
C LEU A 294 -5.58 15.80 13.72
N GLN A 295 -6.19 16.68 12.94
CA GLN A 295 -7.48 17.29 13.24
C GLN A 295 -8.63 16.72 12.41
N GLU A 296 -8.37 16.45 11.14
CA GLU A 296 -9.37 15.95 10.18
C GLU A 296 -8.74 15.10 9.09
N LEU A 297 -9.53 14.20 8.53
CA LEU A 297 -9.18 13.37 7.37
C LEU A 297 -10.18 13.67 6.25
N LYS A 298 -9.67 13.85 5.04
CA LYS A 298 -10.49 14.14 3.85
C LYS A 298 -10.42 12.99 2.87
N TYR A 299 -11.58 12.42 2.57
CA TYR A 299 -11.73 11.34 1.59
C TYR A 299 -12.40 11.89 0.33
N PRO A 300 -11.69 12.06 -0.77
CA PRO A 300 -12.30 12.27 -2.09
C PRO A 300 -12.79 10.92 -2.59
N LEU A 301 -14.12 10.71 -2.57
CA LEU A 301 -14.76 9.48 -3.02
C LEU A 301 -15.17 9.60 -4.49
N LYS A 302 -15.26 8.46 -5.17
CA LYS A 302 -15.70 8.43 -6.57
C LYS A 302 -17.11 9.00 -6.73
N PRO A 303 -17.44 9.62 -7.89
CA PRO A 303 -18.79 10.06 -8.17
C PRO A 303 -19.80 8.93 -8.00
N GLY A 304 -20.92 9.21 -7.34
CA GLY A 304 -21.97 8.22 -7.08
C GLY A 304 -21.74 7.35 -5.84
N SER A 305 -20.72 7.65 -5.01
CA SER A 305 -20.61 7.07 -3.67
C SER A 305 -21.77 7.52 -2.79
N VAL A 306 -22.35 6.60 -2.01
CA VAL A 306 -23.51 6.85 -1.14
C VAL A 306 -23.32 6.16 0.22
N ASP A 307 -24.16 6.54 1.19
CA ASP A 307 -24.26 5.94 2.52
C ASP A 307 -22.92 5.79 3.25
N PRO A 308 -22.08 6.84 3.32
CA PRO A 308 -20.84 6.74 4.04
C PRO A 308 -21.09 6.62 5.55
N TYR A 309 -20.29 5.82 6.22
CA TYR A 309 -20.27 5.72 7.68
C TYR A 309 -18.86 5.85 8.23
N PHE A 310 -18.76 6.28 9.48
CA PHE A 310 -17.53 6.43 10.21
C PHE A 310 -17.71 5.95 11.64
N THR A 311 -16.96 4.92 12.03
CA THR A 311 -17.01 4.31 13.36
C THR A 311 -15.59 4.16 13.93
N ASP A 312 -15.46 4.31 15.23
CA ASP A 312 -14.24 4.01 15.98
C ASP A 312 -14.49 2.90 17.01
N ASP A 313 -13.52 2.64 17.88
CA ASP A 313 -13.64 1.59 18.90
C ASP A 313 -14.74 1.87 19.94
N VAL A 314 -15.20 3.12 20.05
CA VAL A 314 -16.31 3.52 20.95
C VAL A 314 -17.66 3.36 20.25
N GLY A 315 -17.71 3.46 18.92
CA GLY A 315 -18.92 3.36 18.12
C GLY A 315 -19.02 4.43 17.03
N ASN A 316 -20.24 4.75 16.61
CA ASN A 316 -20.47 5.72 15.54
C ASN A 316 -19.94 7.11 15.91
N VAL A 317 -19.24 7.75 14.97
CA VAL A 317 -18.68 9.09 15.14
C VAL A 317 -19.49 10.10 14.33
N SER A 318 -20.24 10.95 15.02
CA SER A 318 -21.15 11.92 14.40
C SER A 318 -20.47 13.18 13.82
N THR A 319 -19.17 13.33 14.00
CA THR A 319 -18.39 14.49 13.50
C THR A 319 -17.91 14.33 12.05
N SER A 320 -18.59 13.50 11.27
CA SER A 320 -18.35 13.37 9.85
C SER A 320 -19.25 14.32 9.05
N ARG A 321 -18.73 14.80 7.93
CA ARG A 321 -19.47 15.63 6.99
C ARG A 321 -19.34 15.05 5.59
N TYR A 322 -20.47 14.67 5.03
CA TYR A 322 -20.54 14.15 3.67
C TYR A 322 -21.17 15.16 2.72
N ARG A 323 -20.53 15.36 1.57
CA ARG A 323 -21.06 16.14 0.45
C ARG A 323 -21.09 15.23 -0.77
N PRO A 324 -22.28 14.86 -1.25
CA PRO A 324 -22.41 13.99 -2.41
C PRO A 324 -21.77 14.63 -3.65
N GLY A 325 -21.16 13.80 -4.48
CA GLY A 325 -20.65 14.20 -5.77
C GLY A 325 -21.78 14.29 -6.82
N ASN A 326 -21.52 15.07 -7.87
CA ASN A 326 -22.35 15.09 -9.08
C ASN A 326 -21.65 14.27 -10.20
N PRO A 327 -22.34 13.92 -11.29
CA PRO A 327 -21.69 13.29 -12.44
C PRO A 327 -20.45 14.09 -12.88
N GLY A 328 -19.28 13.45 -12.87
CA GLY A 328 -17.99 14.08 -13.18
C GLY A 328 -17.30 14.81 -12.04
N ARG A 329 -17.92 14.93 -10.85
CA ARG A 329 -17.31 15.53 -9.66
C ARG A 329 -17.26 14.53 -8.51
N GLU A 330 -16.09 14.43 -7.85
CA GLU A 330 -15.90 13.60 -6.66
C GLU A 330 -16.84 14.00 -5.52
N ALA A 331 -17.25 13.03 -4.72
CA ALA A 331 -17.88 13.27 -3.43
C ALA A 331 -16.80 13.53 -2.37
N HIS A 332 -17.14 14.34 -1.37
CA HIS A 332 -16.20 14.69 -0.29
C HIS A 332 -16.74 14.21 1.05
N LEU A 333 -15.97 13.34 1.70
CA LEU A 333 -16.22 12.90 3.05
C LEU A 333 -15.13 13.47 3.97
N GLU A 334 -15.52 14.31 4.92
CA GLU A 334 -14.65 14.88 5.95
C GLU A 334 -14.90 14.14 7.27
N LEU A 335 -13.85 13.59 7.86
CA LEU A 335 -13.92 12.87 9.12
C LEU A 335 -13.13 13.62 10.19
N LYS A 336 -13.76 13.90 11.32
CA LYS A 336 -13.08 14.45 12.50
C LYS A 336 -12.98 13.35 13.57
N PRO A 337 -11.77 12.95 13.96
CA PRO A 337 -11.58 12.07 15.10
C PRO A 337 -12.21 12.66 16.37
N ARG A 338 -12.60 11.80 17.34
CA ARG A 338 -13.18 12.26 18.63
C ARG A 338 -12.28 13.19 19.40
N TYR A 339 -10.99 13.09 19.19
CA TYR A 339 -9.94 13.90 19.79
C TYR A 339 -8.86 14.18 18.76
N PRO A 340 -8.15 15.32 18.87
CA PRO A 340 -6.99 15.55 18.04
C PRO A 340 -5.91 14.51 18.35
N VAL A 341 -5.35 13.87 17.32
CA VAL A 341 -4.37 12.81 17.49
C VAL A 341 -2.97 13.42 17.51
N PHE A 342 -2.45 13.66 18.72
CA PHE A 342 -1.10 14.17 18.93
C PHE A 342 -0.03 13.10 18.74
N GLY A 343 1.24 13.51 18.71
CA GLY A 343 2.38 12.58 18.64
C GLY A 343 2.34 11.53 19.75
N GLY A 344 2.65 10.28 19.40
CA GLY A 344 2.54 9.12 20.28
C GLY A 344 1.12 8.57 20.47
N TRP A 345 0.08 9.28 20.01
CA TRP A 345 -1.31 8.84 20.14
C TRP A 345 -1.72 7.94 18.98
N LYS A 346 -2.65 7.04 19.27
CA LYS A 346 -3.22 6.08 18.31
C LYS A 346 -4.71 6.31 18.16
N TYR A 347 -5.23 6.05 16.97
CA TYR A 347 -6.65 6.14 16.69
C TYR A 347 -7.07 5.08 15.69
N SER A 348 -7.83 4.09 16.14
CA SER A 348 -8.37 3.04 15.27
C SER A 348 -9.78 3.39 14.83
N PHE A 349 -10.05 3.24 13.56
CA PHE A 349 -11.38 3.57 13.01
C PHE A 349 -11.69 2.76 11.75
N ARG A 350 -12.96 2.78 11.40
CA ARG A 350 -13.49 2.23 10.13
C ARG A 350 -14.24 3.32 9.41
N VAL A 351 -14.09 3.33 8.11
CA VAL A 351 -14.86 4.14 7.19
C VAL A 351 -15.33 3.26 6.04
N GLY A 352 -16.58 3.38 5.66
CA GLY A 352 -17.11 2.61 4.53
C GLY A 352 -18.12 3.43 3.75
N TRP A 353 -18.38 3.01 2.52
CA TRP A 353 -19.34 3.60 1.59
C TRP A 353 -19.77 2.59 0.53
N ASN A 354 -20.83 2.92 -0.17
CA ASN A 354 -21.39 2.13 -1.26
C ASN A 354 -21.22 2.84 -2.61
N ASN A 355 -21.08 2.06 -3.67
CA ASN A 355 -21.04 2.54 -5.06
C ASN A 355 -21.92 1.69 -5.97
N GLY A 356 -22.44 2.27 -7.03
CA GLY A 356 -23.10 1.51 -8.08
C GLY A 356 -22.10 0.63 -8.83
N LEU A 357 -22.31 -0.67 -8.82
CA LEU A 357 -21.41 -1.67 -9.40
C LEU A 357 -21.15 -1.44 -10.91
N ALA A 358 -22.13 -0.93 -11.63
CA ALA A 358 -22.01 -0.66 -13.08
C ALA A 358 -20.88 0.29 -13.45
N SER A 359 -20.42 1.14 -12.53
CA SER A 359 -19.30 2.05 -12.75
C SER A 359 -17.93 1.36 -12.71
N PHE A 360 -17.84 0.21 -12.03
CA PHE A 360 -16.59 -0.49 -11.76
C PHE A 360 -16.47 -1.84 -12.44
N LEU A 361 -17.60 -2.46 -12.81
CA LEU A 361 -17.66 -3.80 -13.39
C LEU A 361 -17.99 -3.75 -14.88
N ARG A 362 -17.28 -4.57 -15.66
CA ARG A 362 -17.57 -4.77 -17.09
C ARG A 362 -17.67 -6.26 -17.38
N LYS A 363 -18.66 -6.63 -18.19
CA LYS A 363 -18.80 -7.98 -18.74
C LYS A 363 -18.00 -8.06 -20.04
N VAL A 364 -17.06 -9.00 -20.12
CA VAL A 364 -16.14 -9.14 -21.28
C VAL A 364 -16.47 -10.36 -22.13
N GLY A 365 -17.14 -11.36 -21.56
CA GLY A 365 -17.53 -12.60 -22.25
C GLY A 365 -18.92 -13.08 -21.83
N ALA A 366 -19.27 -14.33 -22.15
CA ALA A 366 -20.55 -14.89 -21.75
C ALA A 366 -20.74 -14.85 -20.22
N ASP A 367 -19.71 -15.28 -19.48
CA ASP A 367 -19.71 -15.37 -18.02
C ASP A 367 -18.48 -14.71 -17.37
N SER A 368 -17.64 -14.02 -18.16
CA SER A 368 -16.43 -13.37 -17.68
C SER A 368 -16.67 -11.91 -17.38
N TYR A 369 -16.15 -11.47 -16.24
CA TYR A 369 -16.27 -10.11 -15.71
C TYR A 369 -14.91 -9.56 -15.34
N VAL A 370 -14.74 -8.25 -15.52
CA VAL A 370 -13.56 -7.48 -15.07
C VAL A 370 -14.02 -6.37 -14.15
N LEU A 371 -13.54 -6.43 -12.90
CA LEU A 371 -13.72 -5.40 -11.89
C LEU A 371 -12.50 -4.49 -11.90
N LYS A 372 -12.69 -3.17 -12.01
CA LYS A 372 -11.63 -2.15 -11.91
C LYS A 372 -11.90 -1.25 -10.72
N VAL A 373 -11.04 -1.30 -9.72
CA VAL A 373 -11.16 -0.50 -8.48
C VAL A 373 -9.81 0.11 -8.09
N PRO A 374 -9.77 1.23 -7.35
CA PRO A 374 -8.53 1.71 -6.76
C PRO A 374 -7.91 0.66 -5.83
N PHE A 375 -6.59 0.51 -5.86
CA PHE A 375 -5.88 -0.41 -4.95
C PHE A 375 -6.08 0.00 -3.49
N ILE A 376 -5.86 1.29 -3.18
CA ILE A 376 -6.28 1.96 -1.95
C ILE A 376 -7.01 3.26 -2.31
N GLU A 377 -7.94 3.70 -1.48
CA GLU A 377 -8.53 5.04 -1.63
C GLU A 377 -7.97 5.98 -0.59
N GLY A 378 -8.03 5.65 0.67
CA GLY A 378 -7.42 6.36 1.77
C GLY A 378 -7.79 7.84 1.87
N PRO A 379 -7.46 8.50 2.95
CA PRO A 379 -7.59 9.93 3.06
C PRO A 379 -6.51 10.65 2.24
N LYS A 380 -6.88 11.76 1.62
CA LYS A 380 -5.95 12.68 0.96
C LYS A 380 -5.47 13.69 1.98
N VAL A 381 -4.27 13.51 2.48
CA VAL A 381 -3.63 14.38 3.48
C VAL A 381 -2.39 15.00 2.86
N ALA A 382 -2.22 16.31 3.05
CA ALA A 382 -1.06 17.05 2.49
C ALA A 382 0.28 16.53 3.04
N GLU A 383 0.27 16.08 4.29
CA GLU A 383 1.40 15.50 5.01
C GLU A 383 1.77 14.10 4.52
N GLY A 384 0.87 13.44 3.77
CA GLY A 384 0.99 12.04 3.39
C GLY A 384 0.74 11.08 4.56
N ILE A 385 0.44 9.84 4.23
CA ILE A 385 0.30 8.74 5.20
C ILE A 385 1.16 7.59 4.73
N GLN A 386 1.85 6.98 5.68
CA GLN A 386 2.61 5.76 5.45
C GLN A 386 1.86 4.56 6.05
N TYR A 387 1.97 3.41 5.39
CA TYR A 387 1.33 2.17 5.80
C TYR A 387 2.39 1.11 5.99
N ASP A 388 2.49 0.55 7.21
CA ASP A 388 3.43 -0.52 7.48
C ASP A 388 2.98 -1.80 6.76
N GLN A 389 1.68 -2.11 6.85
CA GLN A 389 1.07 -3.23 6.14
C GLN A 389 -0.29 -2.83 5.57
N VAL A 390 -0.57 -3.26 4.35
CA VAL A 390 -1.86 -3.11 3.67
C VAL A 390 -2.39 -4.47 3.27
N VAL A 391 -3.64 -4.74 3.61
CA VAL A 391 -4.37 -5.96 3.24
C VAL A 391 -5.60 -5.56 2.44
N VAL A 392 -5.62 -5.85 1.15
CA VAL A 392 -6.77 -5.62 0.28
C VAL A 392 -7.48 -6.94 0.05
N ARG A 393 -8.77 -7.02 0.40
CA ARG A 393 -9.62 -8.20 0.18
C ARG A 393 -10.71 -7.87 -0.82
N VAL A 394 -10.76 -8.60 -1.92
CA VAL A 394 -11.86 -8.50 -2.89
C VAL A 394 -12.76 -9.71 -2.72
N ILE A 395 -13.95 -9.48 -2.18
CA ILE A 395 -14.95 -10.50 -1.87
C ILE A 395 -15.92 -10.58 -3.03
N LEU A 396 -15.80 -11.64 -3.83
CA LEU A 396 -16.60 -11.88 -5.03
C LEU A 396 -17.90 -12.62 -4.69
N PRO A 397 -18.90 -12.60 -5.55
CA PRO A 397 -20.14 -13.33 -5.32
C PRO A 397 -19.92 -14.83 -5.21
N GLU A 398 -20.82 -15.51 -4.51
CA GLU A 398 -20.75 -16.95 -4.27
C GLU A 398 -20.86 -17.74 -5.60
N GLY A 399 -19.85 -18.54 -5.90
CA GLY A 399 -19.74 -19.27 -7.16
C GLY A 399 -18.83 -18.65 -8.21
N ALA A 400 -18.17 -17.54 -7.88
CA ALA A 400 -17.13 -16.98 -8.74
C ALA A 400 -15.88 -17.89 -8.76
N THR A 401 -15.33 -18.11 -9.96
CA THR A 401 -14.16 -18.97 -10.25
C THR A 401 -13.15 -18.25 -11.13
N ASP A 402 -12.02 -18.88 -11.42
CA ASP A 402 -10.96 -18.39 -12.34
C ASP A 402 -10.50 -16.97 -12.06
N ILE A 403 -10.23 -16.69 -10.78
CA ILE A 403 -9.88 -15.36 -10.29
C ILE A 403 -8.44 -15.04 -10.68
N LYS A 404 -8.25 -13.96 -11.42
CA LYS A 404 -6.95 -13.40 -11.78
C LYS A 404 -6.94 -11.93 -11.40
N TYR A 405 -5.77 -11.41 -11.09
CA TYR A 405 -5.63 -9.97 -10.80
C TYR A 405 -4.45 -9.39 -11.55
N GLU A 406 -4.56 -8.10 -11.82
CA GLU A 406 -3.51 -7.27 -12.39
C GLU A 406 -3.56 -5.90 -11.71
N ILE A 407 -2.41 -5.31 -11.47
CA ILE A 407 -2.32 -3.97 -10.92
C ILE A 407 -1.78 -3.06 -12.00
N LEU A 408 -2.57 -2.05 -12.34
CA LEU A 408 -2.19 -1.02 -13.28
C LEU A 408 -1.62 0.15 -12.50
N ASP A 409 -0.37 0.45 -12.78
CA ASP A 409 0.25 1.67 -12.32
C ASP A 409 -0.33 2.86 -13.10
N GLY A 410 -0.60 3.95 -12.39
CA GLY A 410 -1.04 5.20 -13.02
C GLY A 410 0.13 5.91 -13.74
N ASP A 411 -0.11 7.15 -14.19
CA ASP A 411 0.90 7.96 -14.88
C ASP A 411 2.02 8.49 -13.96
N ALA A 412 1.81 8.46 -12.64
CA ALA A 412 2.80 8.88 -11.64
C ALA A 412 3.66 7.71 -11.16
N PRO A 413 4.91 7.92 -10.71
CA PRO A 413 5.67 6.89 -10.01
C PRO A 413 4.89 6.49 -8.77
N ASN A 414 4.36 5.28 -8.78
CA ASN A 414 3.39 4.82 -7.79
C ASN A 414 4.12 4.15 -6.64
N GLY A 415 3.70 4.41 -5.45
CA GLY A 415 4.26 3.78 -4.28
C GLY A 415 4.05 2.27 -4.17
N LEU A 416 3.62 1.58 -5.23
CA LEU A 416 3.48 0.13 -5.21
C LEU A 416 4.82 -0.54 -5.55
N PRO A 417 5.24 -1.51 -4.73
CA PRO A 417 6.37 -2.36 -5.09
C PRO A 417 6.02 -3.20 -6.32
N GLY A 418 7.02 -3.60 -7.08
CA GLY A 418 6.82 -4.52 -8.21
C GLY A 418 6.00 -5.75 -7.81
N SER A 419 5.28 -6.33 -8.74
CA SER A 419 4.33 -7.47 -8.51
C SER A 419 4.94 -8.65 -7.72
N SER A 420 6.26 -8.79 -7.73
CA SER A 420 6.99 -9.83 -6.97
C SER A 420 6.94 -9.67 -5.45
N HIS A 421 6.61 -8.49 -4.94
CA HIS A 421 6.51 -8.21 -3.51
C HIS A 421 5.08 -8.26 -2.96
N ILE A 422 4.10 -8.53 -3.83
CA ILE A 422 2.69 -8.62 -3.45
C ILE A 422 2.36 -10.08 -3.18
N GLN A 423 2.04 -10.38 -1.93
CA GLN A 423 1.57 -11.70 -1.55
C GLN A 423 0.08 -11.82 -1.87
N SER A 424 -0.28 -12.79 -2.70
CA SER A 424 -1.68 -13.05 -3.05
C SER A 424 -2.15 -14.40 -2.52
N SER A 425 -3.39 -14.45 -2.08
CA SER A 425 -4.04 -15.69 -1.67
C SER A 425 -5.52 -15.66 -2.02
N ILE A 426 -6.07 -16.82 -2.38
CA ILE A 426 -7.49 -16.99 -2.64
C ILE A 426 -8.05 -17.88 -1.53
N SER A 427 -9.06 -17.39 -0.84
CA SER A 427 -9.71 -18.09 0.27
C SER A 427 -11.23 -18.05 0.13
N LYS A 428 -11.94 -18.76 1.00
CA LYS A 428 -13.40 -18.69 1.09
C LYS A 428 -13.81 -17.83 2.29
N HIS A 429 -14.49 -16.73 1.98
CA HIS A 429 -15.12 -15.87 2.98
C HIS A 429 -16.56 -16.36 3.21
N ARG A 430 -16.92 -16.66 4.45
CA ARG A 430 -18.27 -17.10 4.80
C ARG A 430 -18.95 -16.08 5.68
N THR A 431 -20.15 -15.69 5.27
CA THR A 431 -21.09 -14.90 6.09
C THR A 431 -22.31 -15.74 6.44
N TYR A 432 -23.16 -15.19 7.32
CA TYR A 432 -24.32 -15.91 7.87
C TYR A 432 -25.25 -16.54 6.81
N MET A 433 -25.39 -15.91 5.65
CA MET A 433 -26.30 -16.39 4.58
C MET A 433 -25.58 -17.11 3.43
N ASP A 434 -24.31 -17.43 3.57
CA ASP A 434 -23.55 -18.11 2.53
C ASP A 434 -23.63 -19.63 2.69
N THR A 435 -23.74 -20.36 1.57
CA THR A 435 -23.79 -21.84 1.55
C THR A 435 -22.39 -22.45 1.40
N ILE A 436 -21.71 -22.17 0.30
CA ILE A 436 -20.34 -22.65 0.04
C ILE A 436 -19.28 -21.61 0.36
N GLY A 437 -19.70 -20.38 0.65
CA GLY A 437 -18.85 -19.23 0.88
C GLY A 437 -18.44 -18.53 -0.41
N ARG A 438 -18.18 -17.24 -0.27
CA ARG A 438 -17.75 -16.35 -1.34
C ARG A 438 -16.25 -16.46 -1.58
N SER A 439 -15.80 -16.45 -2.82
CA SER A 439 -14.38 -16.41 -3.14
C SER A 439 -13.80 -15.05 -2.79
N SER A 440 -12.72 -15.02 -2.00
CA SER A 440 -12.04 -13.82 -1.56
C SER A 440 -10.59 -13.84 -2.06
N LEU A 441 -10.24 -12.86 -2.89
CA LEU A 441 -8.86 -12.58 -3.26
C LEU A 441 -8.28 -11.65 -2.19
N THR A 442 -7.21 -12.07 -1.53
CA THR A 442 -6.49 -11.27 -0.53
C THR A 442 -5.11 -10.92 -1.06
N LEU A 443 -4.78 -9.64 -1.09
CA LEU A 443 -3.49 -9.10 -1.47
C LEU A 443 -2.87 -8.43 -0.26
N LYS A 444 -1.62 -8.78 0.07
CA LYS A 444 -0.87 -8.20 1.18
C LYS A 444 0.37 -7.51 0.64
N VAL A 445 0.60 -6.28 1.11
CA VAL A 445 1.74 -5.45 0.73
C VAL A 445 2.28 -4.77 1.98
N ASP A 446 3.58 -4.79 2.14
CA ASP A 446 4.27 -4.10 3.23
C ASP A 446 4.91 -2.81 2.70
N ASN A 447 5.10 -1.82 3.58
CA ASN A 447 5.77 -0.55 3.30
C ASN A 447 5.16 0.23 2.12
N LEU A 448 3.93 0.68 2.27
CA LEU A 448 3.21 1.43 1.25
C LEU A 448 3.04 2.90 1.64
N SER A 449 3.08 3.81 0.67
CA SER A 449 2.76 5.22 0.87
C SER A 449 1.37 5.57 0.31
N ASP A 450 0.85 6.75 0.66
CA ASP A 450 -0.42 7.28 0.15
C ASP A 450 -0.41 7.53 -1.38
N GLU A 451 0.75 7.51 -2.03
CA GLU A 451 0.85 7.65 -3.50
C GLU A 451 0.30 6.43 -4.25
N ALA A 452 0.20 5.29 -3.59
CA ALA A 452 -0.46 4.09 -4.15
C ALA A 452 -1.97 4.26 -4.43
N ARG A 453 -2.58 5.38 -4.04
CA ARG A 453 -3.98 5.74 -4.38
C ARG A 453 -4.23 5.86 -5.87
N ASP A 454 -3.21 6.18 -6.65
CA ASP A 454 -3.33 6.33 -8.11
C ASP A 454 -3.33 4.98 -8.84
N SER A 455 -2.91 3.90 -8.15
CA SER A 455 -2.89 2.56 -8.71
C SER A 455 -4.28 1.94 -8.76
N GLN A 456 -4.56 1.18 -9.83
CA GLN A 456 -5.82 0.51 -10.06
C GLN A 456 -5.64 -1.00 -9.99
N LEU A 457 -6.54 -1.67 -9.28
CA LEU A 457 -6.62 -3.12 -9.22
C LEU A 457 -7.68 -3.60 -10.21
N LEU A 458 -7.26 -4.44 -11.16
CA LEU A 458 -8.13 -5.19 -12.04
C LEU A 458 -8.28 -6.61 -11.51
N VAL A 459 -9.53 -7.06 -11.35
CA VAL A 459 -9.83 -8.43 -10.97
C VAL A 459 -10.72 -9.05 -12.03
N THR A 460 -10.22 -10.07 -12.70
CA THR A 460 -10.97 -10.85 -13.70
C THR A 460 -11.46 -12.14 -13.06
N TYR A 461 -12.72 -12.49 -13.26
CA TYR A 461 -13.32 -13.70 -12.73
C TYR A 461 -14.47 -14.20 -13.62
N THR A 462 -14.77 -15.49 -13.51
CA THR A 462 -15.88 -16.14 -14.18
C THR A 462 -17.05 -16.28 -13.20
N TYR A 463 -18.25 -15.84 -13.62
CA TYR A 463 -19.49 -15.92 -12.81
C TYR A 463 -20.66 -16.33 -13.69
N PRO A 464 -20.96 -17.65 -13.78
CA PRO A 464 -22.04 -18.15 -14.61
C PRO A 464 -23.40 -17.76 -14.04
N PHE A 465 -24.39 -17.58 -14.93
CA PHE A 465 -25.76 -17.21 -14.56
C PHE A 465 -26.37 -18.18 -13.52
N ALA A 466 -26.11 -19.48 -13.65
CA ALA A 466 -26.56 -20.49 -12.70
C ALA A 466 -26.06 -20.25 -11.25
N ALA A 467 -24.86 -19.71 -11.10
CA ALA A 467 -24.33 -19.37 -9.78
C ALA A 467 -25.12 -18.21 -9.15
N GLY A 468 -25.59 -17.26 -9.95
CA GLY A 468 -26.47 -16.17 -9.53
C GLY A 468 -27.82 -16.63 -8.99
N LEU A 469 -28.36 -17.74 -9.50
CA LEU A 469 -29.62 -18.29 -9.04
C LEU A 469 -29.51 -19.18 -7.79
N ARG A 470 -28.31 -19.56 -7.37
CA ARG A 470 -28.08 -20.49 -6.26
C ARG A 470 -28.79 -20.08 -4.97
N LYS A 471 -28.58 -18.85 -4.49
CA LYS A 471 -29.20 -18.37 -3.23
C LYS A 471 -30.72 -18.38 -3.29
N PRO A 472 -31.38 -17.82 -4.32
CA PRO A 472 -32.82 -17.90 -4.46
C PRO A 472 -33.36 -19.34 -4.51
N LEU A 473 -32.70 -20.22 -5.25
CA LEU A 473 -33.10 -21.62 -5.36
C LEU A 473 -33.00 -22.36 -4.02
N ILE A 474 -31.94 -22.13 -3.24
CA ILE A 474 -31.77 -22.73 -1.91
C ILE A 474 -32.85 -22.24 -0.96
N ILE A 475 -33.16 -20.94 -0.97
CA ILE A 475 -34.26 -20.38 -0.14
C ILE A 475 -35.59 -20.96 -0.56
N ALA A 476 -35.87 -21.02 -1.86
CA ALA A 476 -37.10 -21.59 -2.39
C ALA A 476 -37.24 -23.09 -2.03
N ALA A 477 -36.15 -23.85 -2.18
CA ALA A 477 -36.10 -25.27 -1.80
C ALA A 477 -36.31 -25.48 -0.29
N GLY A 478 -35.75 -24.63 0.54
CA GLY A 478 -35.95 -24.64 1.99
C GLY A 478 -37.39 -24.39 2.37
N LEU A 479 -38.00 -23.34 1.83
CA LEU A 479 -39.42 -23.04 2.05
C LEU A 479 -40.32 -24.17 1.54
N PHE A 480 -40.06 -24.67 0.33
CA PHE A 480 -40.79 -25.81 -0.23
C PHE A 480 -40.70 -27.04 0.68
N SER A 481 -39.51 -27.37 1.22
CA SER A 481 -39.32 -28.47 2.15
C SER A 481 -40.16 -28.31 3.43
N ILE A 482 -40.29 -27.07 3.94
CA ILE A 482 -41.16 -26.79 5.09
C ILE A 482 -42.60 -27.07 4.74
N PHE A 483 -43.11 -26.58 3.61
CA PHE A 483 -44.49 -26.82 3.18
C PHE A 483 -44.80 -28.30 2.97
N VAL A 484 -43.85 -29.04 2.34
CA VAL A 484 -43.97 -30.49 2.16
C VAL A 484 -43.97 -31.20 3.53
N GLY A 485 -43.13 -30.78 4.45
CA GLY A 485 -43.09 -31.33 5.80
C GLY A 485 -44.38 -31.12 6.56
N VAL A 486 -44.94 -29.90 6.51
CA VAL A 486 -46.25 -29.57 7.15
C VAL A 486 -47.37 -30.38 6.52
N TRP A 487 -47.40 -30.48 5.18
CA TRP A 487 -48.40 -31.31 4.46
C TRP A 487 -48.29 -32.77 4.86
N PHE A 488 -47.06 -33.32 4.93
CA PHE A 488 -46.83 -34.71 5.34
C PHE A 488 -47.29 -34.98 6.78
N ILE A 489 -46.98 -34.10 7.74
CA ILE A 489 -47.43 -34.21 9.11
C ILE A 489 -48.94 -34.15 9.20
N GLY A 490 -49.57 -33.22 8.46
CA GLY A 490 -51.04 -33.07 8.43
C GLY A 490 -51.76 -34.25 7.77
N SER A 491 -51.04 -35.04 6.92
CA SER A 491 -51.58 -36.24 6.27
C SER A 491 -51.45 -37.50 7.13
N LEU A 492 -50.71 -37.45 8.26
CA LEU A 492 -50.59 -38.57 9.19
C LEU A 492 -51.87 -38.70 10.04
N ASP A 493 -52.55 -39.84 9.90
CA ASP A 493 -53.69 -40.18 10.78
C ASP A 493 -53.17 -40.58 12.17
N VAL A 494 -53.27 -39.65 13.13
CA VAL A 494 -52.81 -39.87 14.51
C VAL A 494 -54.01 -40.36 15.38
N SER A 495 -55.10 -40.85 14.76
CA SER A 495 -56.22 -41.35 15.53
C SER A 495 -55.84 -42.59 16.38
N ILE A 496 -55.97 -42.48 17.69
CA ILE A 496 -55.80 -43.62 18.61
C ILE A 496 -57.11 -44.42 18.50
N LYS A 497 -57.08 -45.56 17.78
CA LYS A 497 -58.21 -46.54 17.85
C LYS A 497 -58.33 -47.00 19.31
N LYS A 498 -59.36 -46.53 20.03
CA LYS A 498 -59.79 -47.19 21.29
C LYS A 498 -60.20 -48.62 20.94
N ARG A 499 -59.51 -49.59 21.55
CA ARG A 499 -59.97 -50.98 21.65
C ARG A 499 -61.16 -51.06 22.56
#